data_d7e03e9d087abc3c4d98fcfbb9c19041
#
_entry.id   d7e03e9d087abc3c4d98fcfbb9c19041
#
_cell.length_a   1.000
_cell.length_b   1.000
_cell.length_c   1.000
_cell.angle_alpha   90.00
_cell.angle_beta   90.00
_cell.angle_gamma   90.00
#
_symmetry.space_group_name_H-M   'P 1'
#
loop_
_entity.id
_entity.type
_entity.pdbx_description
1 polymer ?
#
loop_
_entity_poly.entity_id
_entity_poly.type
_entity_poly.pdbx_seq_one_letter_code
_entity_poly.pdbx_strand_id
1 'polypeptide(L)'
;MLFRSGVYATAVEIGGKYYTGVTNVGCKPTVNHSNKVNVETHILDFSGDLYGYELKVSFYSFIRPEQRFSSVEMLKEQMERDIETSRSRMMSINGDM
;
A
#
# COMPACT_ATOMS: atom_id res chain seq x y z
N MET A 1 -5.11 -16.72 -8.03
CA MET A 1 -3.79 -16.20 -7.67
C MET A 1 -3.84 -15.53 -6.31
N LEU A 2 -2.91 -15.86 -5.45
CA LEU A 2 -2.87 -15.32 -4.11
C LEU A 2 -1.81 -14.23 -4.02
N PHE A 3 -2.18 -13.08 -3.46
CA PHE A 3 -1.22 -12.05 -3.16
C PHE A 3 -0.34 -12.49 -2.00
N ARG A 4 0.94 -12.23 -2.14
CA ARG A 4 1.89 -12.43 -1.05
C ARG A 4 1.67 -11.32 -0.02
N SER A 5 1.67 -11.69 1.27
CA SER A 5 1.64 -10.69 2.34
C SER A 5 2.84 -9.78 2.24
N GLY A 6 2.64 -8.50 2.50
CA GLY A 6 3.72 -7.54 2.44
C GLY A 6 3.25 -6.16 2.03
N VAL A 7 4.20 -5.34 1.66
CA VAL A 7 3.97 -3.94 1.30
C VAL A 7 4.21 -3.75 -0.18
N TYR A 8 3.30 -3.04 -0.82
CA TYR A 8 3.27 -2.85 -2.27
C TYR A 8 3.21 -1.37 -2.63
N ALA A 9 3.86 -1.04 -3.74
CA ALA A 9 3.63 0.24 -4.40
C ALA A 9 2.37 0.11 -5.25
N THR A 10 1.46 1.06 -5.10
CA THR A 10 0.15 1.00 -5.75
C THR A 10 -0.19 2.33 -6.38
N ALA A 11 -1.13 2.28 -7.32
CA ALA A 11 -1.79 3.47 -7.84
C ALA A 11 -3.23 3.47 -7.37
N VAL A 12 -3.68 4.61 -6.89
CA VAL A 12 -5.04 4.76 -6.38
C VAL A 12 -5.78 5.77 -7.25
N GLU A 13 -6.89 5.34 -7.83
CA GLU A 13 -7.73 6.22 -8.63
C GLU A 13 -8.89 6.72 -7.78
N ILE A 14 -9.03 8.04 -7.68
CA ILE A 14 -10.07 8.71 -6.91
C ILE A 14 -10.65 9.82 -7.77
N GLY A 15 -11.93 9.70 -8.13
CA GLY A 15 -12.61 10.75 -8.89
C GLY A 15 -11.91 11.10 -10.19
N GLY A 16 -11.35 10.13 -10.87
CA GLY A 16 -10.68 10.33 -12.15
C GLY A 16 -9.23 10.79 -12.05
N LYS A 17 -8.72 10.95 -10.83
CA LYS A 17 -7.33 11.32 -10.60
C LYS A 17 -6.56 10.15 -10.03
N TYR A 18 -5.27 10.11 -10.32
CA TYR A 18 -4.39 9.02 -9.87
C TYR A 18 -3.42 9.52 -8.81
N TYR A 19 -3.27 8.72 -7.77
CA TYR A 19 -2.37 9.01 -6.66
C TYR A 19 -1.48 7.80 -6.43
N THR A 20 -0.28 8.05 -5.91
CA THR A 20 0.60 6.97 -5.50
C THR A 20 0.15 6.48 -4.12
N GLY A 21 0.18 5.18 -3.93
CA GLY A 21 -0.17 4.59 -2.65
C GLY A 21 0.89 3.63 -2.15
N VAL A 22 0.87 3.40 -0.84
CA VAL A 22 1.62 2.33 -0.21
C VAL A 22 0.57 1.41 0.41
N THR A 23 0.53 0.16 -0.03
CA THR A 23 -0.50 -0.77 0.40
C THR A 23 0.12 -1.93 1.16
N ASN A 24 -0.42 -2.17 2.35
CA ASN A 24 -0.01 -3.29 3.18
C ASN A 24 -1.07 -4.38 3.08
N VAL A 25 -0.65 -5.57 2.67
CA VAL A 25 -1.50 -6.74 2.60
C VAL A 25 -1.08 -7.70 3.70
N GLY A 26 -1.99 -7.96 4.62
CA GLY A 26 -1.73 -8.88 5.71
C GLY A 26 -2.74 -10.02 5.69
N CYS A 27 -2.26 -11.24 5.87
CA CYS A 27 -3.11 -12.41 5.93
C CYS A 27 -3.02 -13.00 7.33
N LYS A 28 -4.15 -13.04 8.05
CA LYS A 28 -4.20 -13.57 9.42
C LYS A 28 -5.13 -14.74 9.49
N PRO A 29 -4.68 -15.89 10.01
CA PRO A 29 -5.58 -17.02 10.24
C PRO A 29 -6.56 -16.68 11.36
N THR A 30 -7.79 -17.17 11.24
CA THR A 30 -8.80 -16.97 12.24
C THR A 30 -9.07 -18.29 12.94
N VAL A 31 -9.76 -18.21 14.11
CA VAL A 31 -10.10 -19.40 14.89
C VAL A 31 -11.05 -20.35 14.16
N ASN A 32 -11.71 -19.88 13.13
CA ASN A 32 -12.66 -20.70 12.35
C ASN A 32 -12.02 -21.31 11.12
N HIS A 33 -10.70 -21.40 11.08
CA HIS A 33 -9.93 -21.97 9.98
C HIS A 33 -10.08 -21.22 8.66
N SER A 34 -10.64 -20.02 8.69
CA SER A 34 -10.65 -19.15 7.51
C SER A 34 -9.55 -18.11 7.67
N ASN A 35 -8.99 -17.70 6.53
CA ASN A 35 -7.97 -16.69 6.50
C ASN A 35 -8.62 -15.33 6.27
N LYS A 36 -8.20 -14.35 7.03
CA LYS A 36 -8.66 -12.99 6.87
C LYS A 36 -7.57 -12.16 6.22
N VAL A 37 -7.90 -11.51 5.12
CA VAL A 37 -6.96 -10.64 4.42
C VAL A 37 -7.28 -9.21 4.78
N ASN A 38 -6.30 -8.50 5.32
CA ASN A 38 -6.38 -7.07 5.60
C ASN A 38 -5.63 -6.32 4.52
N VAL A 39 -6.27 -5.32 3.95
CA VAL A 39 -5.64 -4.47 2.96
C VAL A 39 -5.77 -3.03 3.43
N GLU A 40 -4.64 -2.40 3.70
CA GLU A 40 -4.61 -1.02 4.17
C GLU A 40 -3.76 -0.20 3.21
N THR A 41 -4.31 0.89 2.70
CA THR A 41 -3.61 1.73 1.73
C THR A 41 -3.43 3.13 2.29
N HIS A 42 -2.18 3.59 2.25
CA HIS A 42 -1.84 4.97 2.53
C HIS A 42 -1.73 5.70 1.20
N ILE A 43 -2.60 6.67 0.98
CA ILE A 43 -2.64 7.45 -0.25
C ILE A 43 -1.75 8.67 -0.07
N LEU A 44 -0.73 8.79 -0.90
CA LEU A 44 0.24 9.87 -0.79
C LEU A 44 -0.29 11.14 -1.44
N ASP A 45 0.00 12.28 -0.80
CA ASP A 45 -0.34 13.60 -1.32
C ASP A 45 -1.84 13.83 -1.55
N PHE A 46 -2.66 13.08 -0.84
CA PHE A 46 -4.09 13.26 -0.89
C PHE A 46 -4.57 13.83 0.43
N SER A 47 -5.39 14.85 0.37
CA SER A 47 -6.10 15.36 1.53
C SER A 47 -7.55 15.56 1.13
N GLY A 48 -8.46 15.29 2.06
CA GLY A 48 -9.87 15.43 1.81
C GLY A 48 -10.65 14.22 2.28
N ASP A 49 -11.94 14.25 1.99
CA ASP A 49 -12.87 13.22 2.41
C ASP A 49 -13.05 12.21 1.27
N LEU A 50 -12.92 10.93 1.60
CA LEU A 50 -13.11 9.85 0.64
C LEU A 50 -14.55 9.35 0.59
N TYR A 51 -15.40 9.90 1.41
CA TYR A 51 -16.78 9.44 1.54
C TYR A 51 -17.52 9.62 0.22
N GLY A 52 -18.10 8.53 -0.26
CA GLY A 52 -18.87 8.58 -1.50
C GLY A 52 -18.05 8.38 -2.76
N TYR A 53 -16.73 8.32 -2.67
CA TYR A 53 -15.90 8.04 -3.81
C TYR A 53 -15.64 6.55 -3.95
N GLU A 54 -15.63 6.09 -5.18
CA GLU A 54 -15.19 4.75 -5.49
C GLU A 54 -13.69 4.79 -5.67
N LEU A 55 -12.99 3.90 -4.96
CA LEU A 55 -11.54 3.81 -5.02
C LEU A 55 -11.13 2.60 -5.83
N LYS A 56 -10.18 2.81 -6.72
CA LYS A 56 -9.61 1.72 -7.49
C LYS A 56 -8.12 1.64 -7.16
N VAL A 57 -7.68 0.52 -6.61
CA VAL A 57 -6.30 0.32 -6.21
C VAL A 57 -5.68 -0.70 -7.14
N SER A 58 -4.61 -0.29 -7.82
CA SER A 58 -3.87 -1.16 -8.73
C SER A 58 -2.50 -1.44 -8.14
N PHE A 59 -2.12 -2.71 -8.08
CA PHE A 59 -0.84 -3.14 -7.50
C PHE A 59 0.22 -3.19 -8.60
N TYR A 60 1.34 -2.52 -8.36
CA TYR A 60 2.39 -2.42 -9.38
C TYR A 60 3.70 -3.07 -8.98
N SER A 61 4.09 -2.99 -7.71
CA SER A 61 5.40 -3.48 -7.31
C SER A 61 5.37 -3.96 -5.87
N PHE A 62 5.95 -5.12 -5.64
CA PHE A 62 6.14 -5.64 -4.29
C PHE A 62 7.36 -4.96 -3.70
N ILE A 63 7.21 -4.34 -2.53
CA ILE A 63 8.30 -3.62 -1.88
C ILE A 63 9.04 -4.50 -0.88
N ARG A 64 8.31 -5.12 0.03
CA ARG A 64 8.92 -5.93 1.08
C ARG A 64 7.89 -6.81 1.76
N PRO A 65 8.33 -7.92 2.38
CA PRO A 65 7.41 -8.72 3.20
C PRO A 65 7.00 -7.99 4.45
N GLU A 66 5.99 -8.52 5.14
CA GLU A 66 5.59 -8.00 6.43
C GLU A 66 6.74 -8.07 7.42
N GLN A 67 6.80 -7.09 8.33
CA GLN A 67 7.88 -6.98 9.28
C GLN A 67 7.32 -6.51 10.60
N ARG A 68 7.86 -7.04 11.68
CA ARG A 68 7.54 -6.59 13.03
C ARG A 68 8.59 -5.60 13.49
N PHE A 69 8.16 -4.62 14.28
CA PHE A 69 9.04 -3.57 14.76
C PHE A 69 9.04 -3.55 16.27
N SER A 70 10.21 -3.36 16.85
CA SER A 70 10.37 -3.34 18.30
C SER A 70 10.05 -1.98 18.91
N SER A 71 9.91 -0.95 18.10
CA SER A 71 9.56 0.39 18.58
C SER A 71 8.76 1.15 17.53
N VAL A 72 8.05 2.18 17.99
CA VAL A 72 7.29 3.06 17.10
C VAL A 72 8.22 3.84 16.17
N GLU A 73 9.39 4.22 16.67
CA GLU A 73 10.37 4.94 15.85
C GLU A 73 10.85 4.10 14.68
N MET A 74 11.12 2.83 14.91
CA MET A 74 11.55 1.93 13.85
C MET A 74 10.45 1.74 12.80
N LEU A 75 9.21 1.64 13.27
CA LEU A 75 8.06 1.54 12.37
C LEU A 75 7.94 2.79 11.51
N LYS A 76 8.05 3.97 12.11
CA LYS A 76 7.96 5.24 11.38
C LYS A 76 9.05 5.37 10.33
N GLU A 77 10.28 5.02 10.69
CA GLU A 77 11.39 5.06 9.75
C GLU A 77 11.15 4.15 8.55
N GLN A 78 10.65 2.95 8.81
CA GLN A 78 10.37 2.01 7.72
C GLN A 78 9.22 2.51 6.84
N MET A 79 8.19 3.08 7.45
CA MET A 79 7.08 3.65 6.68
C MET A 79 7.56 4.78 5.77
N GLU A 80 8.46 5.62 6.25
CA GLU A 80 9.03 6.69 5.44
C GLU A 80 9.82 6.14 4.26
N ARG A 81 10.58 5.08 4.46
CA ARG A 81 11.30 4.40 3.39
C ARG A 81 10.34 3.77 2.38
N ASP A 82 9.26 3.19 2.86
CA ASP A 82 8.25 2.59 1.98
C ASP A 82 7.60 3.65 1.10
N ILE A 83 7.31 4.80 1.67
CA ILE A 83 6.75 5.92 0.92
C ILE A 83 7.71 6.36 -0.19
N GLU A 84 8.97 6.52 0.17
CA GLU A 84 9.99 6.94 -0.80
C GLU A 84 10.19 5.89 -1.88
N THR A 85 10.22 4.63 -1.50
CA THR A 85 10.34 3.53 -2.45
C THR A 85 9.16 3.50 -3.40
N SER A 86 7.96 3.67 -2.87
CA SER A 86 6.75 3.66 -3.69
C SER A 86 6.76 4.83 -4.69
N ARG A 87 7.10 6.03 -4.23
CA ARG A 87 7.19 7.19 -5.12
C ARG A 87 8.21 6.95 -6.23
N SER A 88 9.36 6.41 -5.88
CA SER A 88 10.43 6.16 -6.84
C SER A 88 10.01 5.16 -7.89
N ARG A 89 9.38 4.07 -7.47
CA ARG A 89 8.95 3.02 -8.39
C ARG A 89 7.83 3.49 -9.31
N MET A 90 6.88 4.25 -8.76
CA MET A 90 5.79 4.76 -9.58
C MET A 90 6.27 5.84 -10.55
N MET A 91 7.22 6.66 -10.15
CA MET A 91 7.85 7.63 -11.07
C MET A 91 8.56 6.93 -12.22
N SER A 92 9.25 5.84 -11.92
CA SER A 92 9.95 5.08 -12.95
C SER A 92 8.97 4.51 -13.99
N ILE A 93 7.82 4.03 -13.53
CA ILE A 93 6.79 3.52 -14.43
C ILE A 93 6.23 4.63 -15.31
N ASN A 94 5.95 5.80 -14.70
CA ASN A 94 5.38 6.93 -15.43
C ASN A 94 6.42 7.67 -16.27
N GLY A 95 7.66 7.65 -15.84
CA GLY A 95 8.73 8.37 -16.52
C GLY A 95 9.21 7.72 -17.80
N ASP A 96 8.84 6.48 -18.03
CA ASP A 96 9.21 5.74 -19.23
C ASP A 96 8.27 6.00 -20.40
N MET A 97 7.37 6.90 -20.23
CA MET A 97 6.39 7.23 -21.28
C MET A 97 6.86 8.32 -22.20
#